data_077bc6f42d8ce320172e45850d2f7355
#
_entry.id   077bc6f42d8ce320172e45850d2f7355
#
_cell.length_a   1.000
_cell.length_b   1.000
_cell.length_c   1.000
_cell.angle_alpha   90.00
_cell.angle_beta   90.00
_cell.angle_gamma   90.00
#
_symmetry.space_group_name_H-M   'P 1'
#
loop_
_entity.id
_entity.type
_entity.pdbx_description
1 polymer ?
#
loop_
_entity_poly.entity_id
_entity_poly.type
_entity_poly.pdbx_seq_one_letter_code
_entity_poly.pdbx_strand_id
1 'polypeptide(L)'
;GQTIAFSYQGDIYTVPSSGGKARQLTTHPAHDTRPVWSPDGQRIAFASNRSGNFDVFLMNKEGGEPKRLTTHSTNEYPTTFKDNGHILYLANVLQDAKDIQFPGTRFMQVYEISTDGGRPDLYSSLYMENIALSKDGSKLLYNDYKGYEDPWRKHHQSSITRDIWLCTLGKDRSFQKVTTFGGEDRNPVWAADGASFYYLSEEKGSFNIFKKDLAGNSEKQITTHTTHPVRFLTSDNSGTLCYSYDGEIYTVKEGQKPAKVNILIVADKIENDVIHRLLTDGATDIAVSPNGKEVAFIARGAVYVTSIE
;
A
#
# COMPACT_ATOMS: atom_id res chain seq x y z
N GLY A 1 -2.06 15.07 8.48
CA GLY A 1 -1.19 15.49 7.41
C GLY A 1 0.11 16.19 7.82
N GLN A 2 0.50 16.17 9.11
CA GLN A 2 1.78 16.78 9.53
C GLN A 2 2.97 15.83 9.36
N THR A 3 2.72 14.52 9.34
CA THR A 3 3.76 13.47 9.30
C THR A 3 3.42 12.44 8.24
N ILE A 4 4.41 12.03 7.47
CA ILE A 4 4.35 10.97 6.46
C ILE A 4 5.05 9.74 7.04
N ALA A 5 4.39 8.58 6.99
CA ALA A 5 5.00 7.28 7.26
C ALA A 5 5.31 6.59 5.92
N PHE A 6 6.46 5.97 5.82
CA PHE A 6 6.89 5.28 4.61
C PHE A 6 7.81 4.10 4.93
N SER A 7 7.92 3.17 4.00
CA SER A 7 8.86 2.06 4.09
C SER A 7 10.12 2.39 3.29
N TYR A 8 11.29 2.12 3.89
CA TYR A 8 12.57 2.26 3.21
C TYR A 8 13.52 1.17 3.67
N GLN A 9 14.13 0.44 2.75
CA GLN A 9 15.07 -0.66 2.99
C GLN A 9 14.58 -1.69 4.02
N GLY A 10 13.27 -1.94 4.07
CA GLY A 10 12.65 -2.95 4.94
C GLY A 10 12.33 -2.47 6.35
N ASP A 11 12.40 -1.17 6.62
CA ASP A 11 11.99 -0.57 7.88
C ASP A 11 10.97 0.53 7.66
N ILE A 12 10.21 0.84 8.72
CA ILE A 12 9.24 1.93 8.74
C ILE A 12 9.91 3.20 9.26
N TYR A 13 9.72 4.27 8.51
CA TYR A 13 10.20 5.62 8.85
C TYR A 13 9.05 6.60 8.91
N THR A 14 9.27 7.70 9.62
CA THR A 14 8.41 8.89 9.58
C THR A 14 9.23 10.13 9.27
N VAL A 15 8.60 11.10 8.61
CA VAL A 15 9.19 12.40 8.30
C VAL A 15 8.11 13.48 8.39
N PRO A 16 8.42 14.72 8.82
CA PRO A 16 7.48 15.83 8.67
C PRO A 16 7.05 16.02 7.21
N SER A 17 5.80 16.37 6.96
CA SER A 17 5.33 16.61 5.58
C SER A 17 6.04 17.80 4.89
N SER A 18 6.66 18.68 5.67
CA SER A 18 7.55 19.75 5.20
C SER A 18 8.96 19.27 4.80
N GLY A 19 9.27 17.98 5.01
CA GLY A 19 10.61 17.43 4.84
C GLY A 19 11.48 17.53 6.08
N GLY A 20 12.74 17.11 5.93
CA GLY A 20 13.75 17.15 7.00
C GLY A 20 14.28 15.76 7.34
N LYS A 21 14.80 15.59 8.56
CA LYS A 21 15.36 14.33 9.03
C LYS A 21 14.25 13.30 9.26
N ALA A 22 14.34 12.17 8.58
CA ALA A 22 13.47 11.02 8.83
C ALA A 22 13.86 10.33 10.15
N ARG A 23 12.84 9.83 10.84
CA ARG A 23 13.00 9.01 12.05
C ARG A 23 12.69 7.57 11.71
N GLN A 24 13.62 6.68 11.93
CA GLN A 24 13.42 5.25 11.85
C GLN A 24 12.59 4.75 13.04
N LEU A 25 11.50 4.03 12.79
CA LEU A 25 10.62 3.50 13.84
C LEU A 25 10.86 2.02 14.10
N THR A 26 11.29 1.27 13.09
CA THR A 26 11.59 -0.17 13.22
C THR A 26 13.03 -0.43 12.83
N THR A 27 13.66 -1.41 13.51
CA THR A 27 15.07 -1.81 13.33
C THR A 27 15.22 -3.33 13.32
N HIS A 28 14.10 -4.05 13.22
CA HIS A 28 14.12 -5.51 13.20
C HIS A 28 14.71 -6.01 11.86
N PRO A 29 15.51 -7.11 11.84
CA PRO A 29 16.07 -7.66 10.60
C PRO A 29 15.03 -8.10 9.57
N ALA A 30 13.77 -8.29 9.97
CA ALA A 30 12.68 -8.63 9.08
C ALA A 30 12.26 -7.46 8.18
N HIS A 31 11.47 -7.76 7.16
CA HIS A 31 10.94 -6.76 6.26
C HIS A 31 9.63 -6.18 6.80
N ASP A 32 9.66 -4.90 7.16
CA ASP A 32 8.52 -4.11 7.59
C ASP A 32 8.03 -3.22 6.44
N THR A 33 6.74 -3.24 6.12
CA THR A 33 6.17 -2.55 4.96
C THR A 33 4.72 -2.13 5.16
N ARG A 34 4.17 -1.34 4.23
CA ARG A 34 2.76 -0.91 4.18
C ARG A 34 2.28 -0.23 5.46
N PRO A 35 2.92 0.86 5.92
CA PRO A 35 2.45 1.59 7.09
C PRO A 35 1.10 2.25 6.82
N VAL A 36 0.19 2.15 7.80
CA VAL A 36 -1.14 2.76 7.77
C VAL A 36 -1.36 3.49 9.10
N TRP A 37 -1.75 4.76 9.03
CA TRP A 37 -2.06 5.58 10.19
C TRP A 37 -3.43 5.26 10.78
N SER A 38 -3.54 5.25 12.12
CA SER A 38 -4.83 5.28 12.79
C SER A 38 -5.53 6.64 12.57
N PRO A 39 -6.88 6.70 12.60
CA PRO A 39 -7.62 7.95 12.39
C PRO A 39 -7.24 9.08 13.36
N ASP A 40 -6.88 8.75 14.60
CA ASP A 40 -6.41 9.71 15.61
C ASP A 40 -4.94 10.11 15.44
N GLY A 41 -4.20 9.47 14.50
CA GLY A 41 -2.79 9.72 14.24
C GLY A 41 -1.85 9.33 15.38
N GLN A 42 -2.25 8.44 16.30
CA GLN A 42 -1.43 8.02 17.43
C GLN A 42 -0.73 6.68 17.20
N ARG A 43 -1.21 5.89 16.24
CA ARG A 43 -0.70 4.54 15.98
C ARG A 43 -0.48 4.29 14.49
N ILE A 44 0.43 3.36 14.21
CA ILE A 44 0.75 2.89 12.86
C ILE A 44 0.59 1.38 12.83
N ALA A 45 -0.26 0.88 11.94
CA ALA A 45 -0.30 -0.53 11.59
C ALA A 45 0.63 -0.77 10.39
N PHE A 46 1.30 -1.90 10.34
CA PHE A 46 2.20 -2.26 9.24
C PHE A 46 2.28 -3.78 9.09
N ALA A 47 2.75 -4.24 7.94
CA ALA A 47 3.03 -5.65 7.71
C ALA A 47 4.50 -5.96 8.03
N SER A 48 4.74 -7.09 8.71
CA SER A 48 6.08 -7.57 9.02
C SER A 48 6.19 -9.08 8.89
N ASN A 49 7.27 -9.57 8.30
CA ASN A 49 7.53 -11.00 8.20
C ASN A 49 8.45 -11.55 9.30
N ARG A 50 8.54 -10.84 10.43
CA ARG A 50 9.38 -11.23 11.60
C ARG A 50 9.00 -12.56 12.25
N SER A 51 7.80 -13.06 11.96
CA SER A 51 7.28 -14.31 12.47
C SER A 51 7.19 -15.42 11.41
N GLY A 52 7.87 -15.24 10.25
CA GLY A 52 7.94 -16.20 9.15
C GLY A 52 7.24 -15.71 7.88
N ASN A 53 5.96 -15.36 7.96
CA ASN A 53 5.19 -14.71 6.89
C ASN A 53 4.80 -13.29 7.31
N PHE A 54 4.23 -12.52 6.38
CA PHE A 54 3.74 -11.18 6.71
C PHE A 54 2.48 -11.26 7.56
N ASP A 55 2.55 -10.66 8.74
CA ASP A 55 1.44 -10.45 9.66
C ASP A 55 1.20 -8.96 9.88
N VAL A 56 0.03 -8.62 10.40
CA VAL A 56 -0.32 -7.26 10.80
C VAL A 56 0.23 -6.97 12.20
N PHE A 57 1.06 -5.93 12.29
CA PHE A 57 1.60 -5.39 13.53
C PHE A 57 1.07 -3.99 13.78
N LEU A 58 1.03 -3.59 15.04
CA LEU A 58 0.60 -2.28 15.51
C LEU A 58 1.65 -1.69 16.46
N MET A 59 2.02 -0.42 16.26
CA MET A 59 2.91 0.31 17.15
C MET A 59 2.41 1.74 17.40
N ASN A 60 2.96 2.39 18.40
CA ASN A 60 2.76 3.83 18.60
C ASN A 60 3.48 4.65 17.53
N LYS A 61 2.98 5.86 17.26
CA LYS A 61 3.59 6.78 16.27
C LYS A 61 5.04 7.14 16.59
N GLU A 62 5.43 7.02 17.85
CA GLU A 62 6.80 7.25 18.32
C GLU A 62 7.68 5.99 18.24
N GLY A 63 7.19 4.90 17.66
CA GLY A 63 7.87 3.61 17.65
C GLY A 63 7.70 2.85 18.96
N GLY A 64 8.65 2.01 19.30
CA GLY A 64 8.61 1.11 20.45
C GLY A 64 8.38 -0.34 20.01
N GLU A 65 8.07 -1.23 20.95
CA GLU A 65 7.82 -2.65 20.66
C GLU A 65 6.48 -2.82 19.94
N PRO A 66 6.47 -3.37 18.71
CA PRO A 66 5.22 -3.58 17.98
C PRO A 66 4.46 -4.79 18.51
N LYS A 67 3.16 -4.64 18.65
CA LYS A 67 2.23 -5.71 18.97
C LYS A 67 1.82 -6.47 17.70
N ARG A 68 2.05 -7.78 17.65
CA ARG A 68 1.49 -8.65 16.60
C ARG A 68 -0.01 -8.81 16.81
N LEU A 69 -0.81 -8.54 15.77
CA LEU A 69 -2.27 -8.64 15.82
C LEU A 69 -2.79 -9.93 15.16
N THR A 70 -2.15 -10.37 14.09
CA THR A 70 -2.57 -11.52 13.30
C THR A 70 -1.50 -12.62 13.30
N THR A 71 -1.90 -13.88 13.07
CA THR A 71 -1.02 -15.04 13.26
C THR A 71 -1.29 -16.16 12.25
N HIS A 72 -2.00 -15.88 11.16
CA HIS A 72 -2.30 -16.89 10.17
C HIS A 72 -1.03 -17.23 9.34
N SER A 73 -0.97 -18.45 8.81
CA SER A 73 0.20 -18.92 8.03
C SER A 73 0.32 -18.33 6.62
N THR A 74 -0.70 -17.60 6.14
CA THR A 74 -0.62 -16.84 4.88
C THR A 74 -0.23 -15.40 5.14
N ASN A 75 0.21 -14.68 4.09
CA ASN A 75 0.54 -13.27 4.22
C ASN A 75 -0.70 -12.41 4.50
N GLU A 76 -0.57 -11.50 5.45
CA GLU A 76 -1.60 -10.60 5.93
C GLU A 76 -1.08 -9.16 5.84
N TYR A 77 -1.85 -8.27 5.17
CA TYR A 77 -1.41 -6.90 4.87
C TYR A 77 -2.45 -5.88 5.33
N PRO A 78 -2.11 -4.94 6.24
CA PRO A 78 -3.04 -3.87 6.61
C PRO A 78 -3.36 -3.00 5.40
N THR A 79 -4.61 -2.56 5.29
CA THR A 79 -5.04 -1.68 4.20
C THR A 79 -5.58 -0.34 4.71
N THR A 80 -6.38 -0.34 5.76
CA THR A 80 -6.88 0.88 6.40
C THR A 80 -7.37 0.59 7.82
N PHE A 81 -7.44 1.62 8.65
CA PHE A 81 -8.21 1.52 9.88
C PHE A 81 -9.70 1.75 9.56
N LYS A 82 -10.57 0.93 10.14
CA LYS A 82 -12.02 1.14 10.12
C LYS A 82 -12.41 2.22 11.11
N ASP A 83 -11.82 2.17 12.27
CA ASP A 83 -11.88 3.13 13.37
C ASP A 83 -10.61 3.00 14.21
N ASN A 84 -10.52 3.70 15.34
CA ASN A 84 -9.33 3.57 16.21
C ASN A 84 -9.19 2.18 16.84
N GLY A 85 -10.24 1.40 16.93
CA GLY A 85 -10.25 0.07 17.55
C GLY A 85 -10.07 -1.09 16.57
N HIS A 86 -10.23 -0.86 15.25
CA HIS A 86 -10.27 -1.93 14.26
C HIS A 86 -9.48 -1.60 13.01
N ILE A 87 -8.82 -2.62 12.46
CA ILE A 87 -8.01 -2.54 11.24
C ILE A 87 -8.61 -3.50 10.21
N LEU A 88 -8.76 -3.02 8.96
CA LEU A 88 -9.05 -3.85 7.81
C LEU A 88 -7.72 -4.28 7.18
N TYR A 89 -7.62 -5.56 6.85
CA TYR A 89 -6.44 -6.12 6.23
C TYR A 89 -6.79 -7.13 5.14
N LEU A 90 -5.87 -7.38 4.25
CA LEU A 90 -5.98 -8.34 3.16
C LEU A 90 -5.29 -9.63 3.55
N ALA A 91 -5.97 -10.75 3.37
CA ALA A 91 -5.40 -12.07 3.57
C ALA A 91 -6.04 -13.09 2.63
N ASN A 92 -5.28 -14.13 2.32
CA ASN A 92 -5.81 -15.32 1.68
C ASN A 92 -5.86 -16.45 2.72
N VAL A 93 -6.94 -16.47 3.49
CA VAL A 93 -7.22 -17.59 4.40
C VAL A 93 -7.81 -18.71 3.56
N LEU A 94 -6.98 -19.70 3.24
CA LEU A 94 -7.42 -20.88 2.51
C LEU A 94 -8.45 -21.64 3.35
N GLN A 95 -9.68 -21.71 2.82
CA GLN A 95 -10.69 -22.62 3.31
C GLN A 95 -10.32 -24.08 2.95
N ASP A 96 -11.17 -25.04 3.24
CA ASP A 96 -10.92 -26.45 2.90
C ASP A 96 -10.48 -26.56 1.42
N ALA A 97 -9.44 -27.35 1.17
CA ALA A 97 -8.90 -27.56 -0.18
C ALA A 97 -9.94 -28.07 -1.19
N LYS A 98 -11.04 -28.65 -0.72
CA LYS A 98 -12.17 -29.11 -1.53
C LYS A 98 -13.03 -27.96 -2.07
N ASP A 99 -13.02 -26.80 -1.40
CA ASP A 99 -13.82 -25.63 -1.76
C ASP A 99 -13.02 -24.62 -2.61
N ILE A 100 -11.74 -24.91 -2.87
CA ILE A 100 -10.86 -24.00 -3.63
C ILE A 100 -11.05 -24.28 -5.11
N GLN A 101 -11.81 -23.42 -5.79
CA GLN A 101 -11.95 -23.45 -7.26
C GLN A 101 -10.70 -22.92 -7.98
N PHE A 102 -9.95 -22.01 -7.34
CA PHE A 102 -8.72 -21.44 -7.88
C PHE A 102 -7.63 -21.52 -6.81
N PRO A 103 -6.75 -22.54 -6.85
CA PRO A 103 -5.65 -22.66 -5.90
C PRO A 103 -4.64 -21.55 -6.16
N GLY A 104 -4.64 -20.51 -5.35
CA GLY A 104 -3.68 -19.44 -5.45
C GLY A 104 -3.82 -18.41 -4.34
N THR A 105 -2.69 -17.96 -3.82
CA THR A 105 -2.60 -16.92 -2.80
C THR A 105 -2.87 -15.51 -3.35
N ARG A 106 -3.37 -15.40 -4.59
CA ARG A 106 -3.49 -14.12 -5.31
C ARG A 106 -4.79 -13.38 -5.01
N PHE A 107 -5.85 -14.10 -4.66
CA PHE A 107 -7.18 -13.51 -4.41
C PHE A 107 -7.38 -13.32 -2.92
N MET A 108 -6.94 -12.19 -2.40
CA MET A 108 -7.06 -11.86 -0.99
C MET A 108 -8.45 -11.30 -0.68
N GLN A 109 -9.01 -11.74 0.43
CA GLN A 109 -10.26 -11.24 1.00
C GLN A 109 -9.96 -10.19 2.05
N VAL A 110 -10.96 -9.42 2.43
CA VAL A 110 -10.84 -8.39 3.45
C VAL A 110 -11.29 -8.94 4.80
N TYR A 111 -10.42 -8.85 5.78
CA TYR A 111 -10.67 -9.22 7.18
C TYR A 111 -10.60 -7.99 8.07
N GLU A 112 -11.23 -8.10 9.22
CA GLU A 112 -11.21 -7.10 10.30
C GLU A 112 -10.56 -7.71 11.54
N ILE A 113 -9.66 -6.96 12.18
CA ILE A 113 -9.03 -7.34 13.44
C ILE A 113 -9.09 -6.18 14.44
N SER A 114 -9.39 -6.48 15.70
CA SER A 114 -9.30 -5.51 16.79
C SER A 114 -7.83 -5.11 17.03
N THR A 115 -7.58 -3.84 17.38
CA THR A 115 -6.28 -3.37 17.84
C THR A 115 -5.82 -4.02 19.14
N ASP A 116 -6.75 -4.63 19.87
CA ASP A 116 -6.45 -5.47 21.03
C ASP A 116 -6.04 -6.90 20.65
N GLY A 117 -6.14 -7.25 19.36
CA GLY A 117 -5.91 -8.59 18.85
C GLY A 117 -7.17 -9.47 19.01
N GLY A 118 -6.98 -10.78 19.00
CA GLY A 118 -8.07 -11.75 19.11
C GLY A 118 -8.38 -12.43 17.79
N ARG A 119 -9.61 -12.93 17.62
CA ARG A 119 -10.05 -13.63 16.42
C ARG A 119 -10.44 -12.59 15.34
N PRO A 120 -9.92 -12.69 14.12
CA PRO A 120 -10.38 -11.84 13.03
C PRO A 120 -11.74 -12.28 12.50
N ASP A 121 -12.48 -11.31 11.97
CA ASP A 121 -13.74 -11.53 11.27
C ASP A 121 -13.59 -11.28 9.78
N LEU A 122 -14.31 -12.06 8.95
CA LEU A 122 -14.39 -11.80 7.51
C LEU A 122 -15.25 -10.56 7.27
N TYR A 123 -14.62 -9.48 6.81
CA TYR A 123 -15.30 -8.23 6.49
C TYR A 123 -15.97 -8.26 5.11
N SER A 124 -15.26 -8.77 4.10
CA SER A 124 -15.77 -8.96 2.74
C SER A 124 -15.10 -10.13 2.05
N SER A 125 -15.90 -10.96 1.39
CA SER A 125 -15.43 -12.05 0.52
C SER A 125 -15.05 -11.55 -0.89
N LEU A 126 -15.36 -10.30 -1.23
CA LEU A 126 -14.96 -9.71 -2.52
C LEU A 126 -13.47 -9.38 -2.50
N TYR A 127 -12.84 -9.54 -3.66
CA TYR A 127 -11.44 -9.22 -3.87
C TYR A 127 -11.29 -7.72 -4.10
N MET A 128 -10.88 -7.02 -3.05
CA MET A 128 -10.74 -5.57 -3.02
C MET A 128 -9.29 -5.19 -2.72
N GLU A 129 -8.78 -4.18 -3.40
CA GLU A 129 -7.48 -3.57 -3.11
C GLU A 129 -7.64 -2.07 -2.86
N ASN A 130 -6.67 -1.46 -2.17
CA ASN A 130 -6.62 -0.02 -1.92
C ASN A 130 -7.95 0.54 -1.35
N ILE A 131 -8.39 -0.05 -0.26
CA ILE A 131 -9.66 0.27 0.38
C ILE A 131 -9.57 1.64 1.07
N ALA A 132 -10.54 2.51 0.78
CA ALA A 132 -10.68 3.81 1.43
C ALA A 132 -12.09 3.96 2.00
N LEU A 133 -12.21 4.01 3.32
CA LEU A 133 -13.47 4.26 4.01
C LEU A 133 -13.78 5.76 4.02
N SER A 134 -15.06 6.11 3.83
CA SER A 134 -15.53 7.46 4.06
C SER A 134 -15.42 7.83 5.54
N LYS A 135 -15.29 9.12 5.82
CA LYS A 135 -15.10 9.63 7.19
C LYS A 135 -16.23 9.24 8.15
N ASP A 136 -17.44 9.10 7.64
CA ASP A 136 -18.62 8.67 8.39
C ASP A 136 -18.79 7.15 8.45
N GLY A 137 -17.91 6.40 7.79
CA GLY A 137 -17.96 4.93 7.73
C GLY A 137 -19.12 4.37 6.90
N SER A 138 -19.89 5.21 6.17
CA SER A 138 -21.07 4.76 5.42
C SER A 138 -20.75 4.26 4.02
N LYS A 139 -19.58 4.58 3.48
CA LYS A 139 -19.16 4.27 2.12
C LYS A 139 -17.72 3.77 2.08
N LEU A 140 -17.41 2.98 1.07
CA LEU A 140 -16.11 2.42 0.84
C LEU A 140 -15.77 2.52 -0.64
N LEU A 141 -14.63 3.13 -0.96
CA LEU A 141 -14.02 3.08 -2.28
C LEU A 141 -12.96 1.99 -2.31
N TYR A 142 -12.87 1.29 -3.42
CA TYR A 142 -11.83 0.27 -3.63
C TYR A 142 -11.57 0.09 -5.12
N ASN A 143 -10.42 -0.44 -5.47
CA ASN A 143 -10.27 -1.02 -6.79
C ASN A 143 -10.51 -2.54 -6.74
N ASP A 144 -11.19 -3.04 -7.76
CA ASP A 144 -11.44 -4.46 -7.90
C ASP A 144 -10.17 -5.23 -8.29
N TYR A 145 -10.17 -6.53 -8.01
CA TYR A 145 -9.11 -7.43 -8.41
C TYR A 145 -9.72 -8.59 -9.21
N LYS A 146 -9.66 -8.49 -10.52
CA LYS A 146 -10.27 -9.45 -11.45
C LYS A 146 -9.33 -10.59 -11.84
N GLY A 147 -8.04 -10.40 -11.65
CA GLY A 147 -7.00 -11.34 -12.00
C GLY A 147 -5.62 -10.80 -11.69
N TYR A 148 -4.58 -11.61 -11.93
CA TYR A 148 -3.21 -11.15 -11.72
C TYR A 148 -2.82 -10.18 -12.84
N GLU A 149 -2.57 -8.95 -12.46
CA GLU A 149 -1.99 -7.90 -13.28
C GLU A 149 -0.74 -7.39 -12.59
N ASP A 150 0.36 -7.29 -13.31
CA ASP A 150 1.59 -6.72 -12.79
C ASP A 150 1.37 -5.23 -12.46
N PRO A 151 1.46 -4.81 -11.19
CA PRO A 151 1.24 -3.42 -10.81
C PRO A 151 2.27 -2.45 -11.38
N TRP A 152 3.37 -2.96 -11.95
CA TRP A 152 4.43 -2.18 -12.56
C TRP A 152 4.24 -1.98 -14.07
N ARG A 153 3.29 -2.68 -14.70
CA ARG A 153 2.97 -2.50 -16.13
C ARG A 153 2.40 -1.12 -16.41
N LYS A 154 2.63 -0.65 -17.63
CA LYS A 154 2.11 0.61 -18.15
C LYS A 154 1.29 0.35 -19.40
N HIS A 155 0.29 1.22 -19.64
CA HIS A 155 -0.49 1.27 -20.89
C HIS A 155 -1.12 -0.06 -21.28
N HIS A 156 -1.59 -0.80 -20.30
CA HIS A 156 -2.24 -2.08 -20.53
C HIS A 156 -3.76 -1.94 -20.49
N GLN A 157 -4.40 -2.47 -21.52
CA GLN A 157 -5.86 -2.59 -21.59
C GLN A 157 -6.21 -4.07 -21.69
N SER A 158 -6.96 -4.57 -20.74
CA SER A 158 -7.43 -5.96 -20.70
C SER A 158 -8.70 -6.08 -19.89
N SER A 159 -9.32 -7.24 -19.93
CA SER A 159 -10.51 -7.53 -19.11
C SER A 159 -10.22 -7.60 -17.61
N ILE A 160 -8.95 -7.62 -17.21
CA ILE A 160 -8.52 -7.71 -15.80
C ILE A 160 -7.92 -6.41 -15.28
N THR A 161 -7.85 -5.32 -16.08
CA THR A 161 -7.47 -4.00 -15.56
C THR A 161 -8.41 -3.56 -14.45
N ARG A 162 -7.85 -2.89 -13.46
CA ARG A 162 -8.59 -2.48 -12.26
C ARG A 162 -9.51 -1.31 -12.57
N ASP A 163 -10.68 -1.34 -11.97
CA ASP A 163 -11.63 -0.24 -11.95
C ASP A 163 -11.89 0.19 -10.51
N ILE A 164 -12.35 1.42 -10.32
CA ILE A 164 -12.76 1.90 -9.01
C ILE A 164 -14.25 1.71 -8.81
N TRP A 165 -14.59 1.16 -7.66
CA TRP A 165 -15.94 0.88 -7.22
C TRP A 165 -16.26 1.61 -5.92
N LEU A 166 -17.51 2.02 -5.80
CA LEU A 166 -18.12 2.52 -4.60
C LEU A 166 -19.01 1.44 -4.00
N CYS A 167 -18.78 1.08 -2.75
CA CYS A 167 -19.69 0.27 -1.95
C CYS A 167 -20.38 1.17 -0.92
N THR A 168 -21.70 1.23 -0.95
CA THR A 168 -22.48 1.83 0.15
C THR A 168 -22.71 0.75 1.20
N LEU A 169 -22.27 1.01 2.42
CA LEU A 169 -22.36 0.11 3.55
C LEU A 169 -23.71 0.27 4.24
N GLY A 170 -24.27 -0.85 4.73
CA GLY A 170 -25.57 -0.88 5.40
C GLY A 170 -26.08 -2.31 5.49
N LYS A 171 -27.35 -2.49 5.84
CA LYS A 171 -27.99 -3.80 5.90
C LYS A 171 -27.94 -4.48 4.52
N ASP A 172 -28.25 -3.71 3.47
CA ASP A 172 -28.16 -4.13 2.08
C ASP A 172 -27.03 -3.35 1.41
N ARG A 173 -25.89 -4.00 1.18
CA ARG A 173 -24.76 -3.38 0.48
C ARG A 173 -25.09 -3.15 -0.98
N SER A 174 -24.78 -1.98 -1.50
CA SER A 174 -24.87 -1.69 -2.95
C SER A 174 -23.49 -1.36 -3.50
N PHE A 175 -23.28 -1.75 -4.76
CA PHE A 175 -21.99 -1.60 -5.46
C PHE A 175 -22.21 -0.84 -6.76
N GLN A 176 -21.39 0.16 -7.00
CA GLN A 176 -21.42 0.98 -8.21
C GLN A 176 -20.01 1.16 -8.75
N LYS A 177 -19.79 0.83 -10.01
CA LYS A 177 -18.56 1.19 -10.72
C LYS A 177 -18.54 2.69 -10.95
N VAL A 178 -17.47 3.40 -10.52
CA VAL A 178 -17.37 4.86 -10.57
C VAL A 178 -16.36 5.37 -11.58
N THR A 179 -15.54 4.50 -12.16
CA THR A 179 -14.66 4.83 -13.29
C THR A 179 -15.04 4.03 -14.53
N THR A 180 -14.74 4.58 -15.71
CA THR A 180 -15.17 4.02 -17.01
C THR A 180 -14.03 3.94 -18.04
N PHE A 181 -12.82 4.32 -17.66
CA PHE A 181 -11.66 4.20 -18.53
C PHE A 181 -11.38 2.72 -18.86
N GLY A 182 -10.98 2.43 -20.09
CA GLY A 182 -10.71 1.05 -20.54
C GLY A 182 -9.35 0.48 -20.12
N GLY A 183 -8.49 1.33 -19.56
CA GLY A 183 -7.22 0.97 -18.95
C GLY A 183 -7.33 0.83 -17.44
N GLU A 184 -6.25 1.10 -16.71
CA GLU A 184 -6.21 0.88 -15.27
C GLU A 184 -6.47 2.15 -14.46
N ASP A 185 -7.49 2.09 -13.58
CA ASP A 185 -7.80 3.06 -12.54
C ASP A 185 -7.64 2.40 -11.18
N ARG A 186 -6.86 3.02 -10.25
CA ARG A 186 -6.54 2.40 -8.97
C ARG A 186 -6.27 3.39 -7.85
N ASN A 187 -6.13 2.86 -6.64
CA ASN A 187 -5.70 3.58 -5.46
C ASN A 187 -6.59 4.79 -5.13
N PRO A 188 -7.92 4.59 -4.97
CA PRO A 188 -8.82 5.67 -4.63
C PRO A 188 -8.57 6.19 -3.21
N VAL A 189 -8.71 7.50 -3.02
CA VAL A 189 -8.71 8.16 -1.71
C VAL A 189 -9.80 9.21 -1.67
N TRP A 190 -10.48 9.36 -0.54
CA TRP A 190 -11.53 10.35 -0.37
C TRP A 190 -10.97 11.77 -0.41
N ALA A 191 -11.68 12.66 -1.06
CA ALA A 191 -11.47 14.09 -0.89
C ALA A 191 -12.09 14.58 0.43
N ALA A 192 -11.58 15.70 0.95
CA ALA A 192 -12.03 16.25 2.23
C ALA A 192 -13.52 16.64 2.24
N ASP A 193 -14.12 16.85 1.07
CA ASP A 193 -15.55 17.19 0.90
C ASP A 193 -16.48 15.97 1.11
N GLY A 194 -15.94 14.74 1.11
CA GLY A 194 -16.72 13.49 1.22
C GLY A 194 -17.67 13.23 0.03
N ALA A 195 -17.68 14.08 -0.98
CA ALA A 195 -18.53 13.98 -2.17
C ALA A 195 -17.74 13.66 -3.44
N SER A 196 -16.41 13.77 -3.37
CA SER A 196 -15.48 13.46 -4.44
C SER A 196 -14.33 12.57 -3.94
N PHE A 197 -13.56 12.02 -4.87
CA PHE A 197 -12.39 11.19 -4.58
C PHE A 197 -11.27 11.48 -5.56
N TYR A 198 -10.03 11.22 -5.11
CA TYR A 198 -8.86 11.20 -5.96
C TYR A 198 -8.46 9.75 -6.25
N TYR A 199 -7.83 9.53 -7.39
CA TYR A 199 -7.39 8.20 -7.80
C TYR A 199 -6.25 8.31 -8.81
N LEU A 200 -5.58 7.20 -9.07
CA LEU A 200 -4.54 7.08 -10.08
C LEU A 200 -5.16 6.52 -11.36
N SER A 201 -4.95 7.21 -12.49
CA SER A 201 -5.35 6.77 -13.81
C SER A 201 -4.23 6.99 -14.82
N GLU A 202 -4.11 6.09 -15.77
CA GLU A 202 -3.20 6.24 -16.93
C GLU A 202 -3.89 6.74 -18.19
N GLU A 203 -5.13 7.24 -18.10
CA GLU A 203 -5.93 7.68 -19.24
C GLU A 203 -5.22 8.73 -20.13
N LYS A 204 -4.38 9.58 -19.54
CA LYS A 204 -3.60 10.59 -20.27
C LYS A 204 -2.13 10.18 -20.47
N GLY A 205 -1.86 8.90 -20.56
CA GLY A 205 -0.54 8.33 -20.76
C GLY A 205 0.02 7.68 -19.49
N SER A 206 0.90 8.34 -18.73
CA SER A 206 1.42 7.80 -17.48
C SER A 206 0.41 7.97 -16.34
N PHE A 207 0.46 7.10 -15.33
CA PHE A 207 -0.34 7.26 -14.13
C PHE A 207 -0.15 8.64 -13.50
N ASN A 208 -1.26 9.34 -13.32
CA ASN A 208 -1.35 10.62 -12.65
C ASN A 208 -2.54 10.62 -11.70
N ILE A 209 -2.62 11.64 -10.84
CA ILE A 209 -3.75 11.83 -9.94
C ILE A 209 -4.87 12.53 -10.67
N PHE A 210 -6.06 11.95 -10.60
CA PHE A 210 -7.32 12.53 -11.06
C PHE A 210 -8.25 12.74 -9.87
N LYS A 211 -9.15 13.69 -9.99
CA LYS A 211 -10.27 13.92 -9.08
C LYS A 211 -11.57 13.70 -9.83
N LYS A 212 -12.52 13.01 -9.20
CA LYS A 212 -13.86 12.79 -9.75
C LYS A 212 -14.91 12.97 -8.66
N ASP A 213 -16.04 13.58 -8.98
CA ASP A 213 -17.18 13.61 -8.08
C ASP A 213 -17.97 12.28 -8.17
N LEU A 214 -18.63 11.90 -7.07
CA LEU A 214 -19.42 10.67 -7.02
C LEU A 214 -20.68 10.73 -7.88
N ALA A 215 -21.19 11.92 -8.21
CA ALA A 215 -22.32 12.12 -9.11
C ALA A 215 -21.90 11.94 -10.59
N GLY A 216 -20.59 11.84 -10.86
CA GLY A 216 -20.04 11.61 -12.20
C GLY A 216 -20.04 12.82 -13.12
N ASN A 217 -20.32 14.02 -12.58
CA ASN A 217 -20.49 15.25 -13.37
C ASN A 217 -19.19 15.97 -13.70
N SER A 218 -18.13 15.70 -12.94
CA SER A 218 -16.83 16.34 -13.14
C SER A 218 -15.67 15.38 -12.93
N GLU A 219 -14.68 15.49 -13.80
CA GLU A 219 -13.39 14.82 -13.69
C GLU A 219 -12.27 15.80 -14.03
N LYS A 220 -11.20 15.79 -13.24
CA LYS A 220 -10.08 16.71 -13.40
C LYS A 220 -8.76 16.04 -13.11
N GLN A 221 -7.81 16.20 -14.00
CA GLN A 221 -6.42 15.80 -13.75
C GLN A 221 -5.75 16.79 -12.78
N ILE A 222 -5.09 16.28 -11.75
CA ILE A 222 -4.43 17.06 -10.69
C ILE A 222 -2.92 17.15 -10.92
N THR A 223 -2.28 16.05 -11.38
CA THR A 223 -0.83 16.02 -11.69
C THR A 223 -0.62 15.71 -13.16
N THR A 224 0.53 16.15 -13.71
CA THR A 224 0.85 16.03 -15.14
C THR A 224 2.26 15.49 -15.35
N HIS A 225 2.65 14.47 -14.58
CA HIS A 225 3.91 13.79 -14.75
C HIS A 225 3.93 12.94 -16.03
N THR A 226 5.03 12.98 -16.78
CA THR A 226 5.11 12.32 -18.10
C THR A 226 6.15 11.20 -18.18
N THR A 227 7.20 11.26 -17.35
CA THR A 227 8.35 10.33 -17.45
C THR A 227 8.10 9.04 -16.68
N HIS A 228 7.64 9.14 -15.43
CA HIS A 228 7.38 8.02 -14.54
C HIS A 228 5.94 8.00 -14.06
N PRO A 229 5.39 6.85 -13.68
CA PRO A 229 4.05 6.78 -13.10
C PRO A 229 4.03 7.30 -11.66
N VAL A 230 2.95 7.99 -11.30
CA VAL A 230 2.61 8.28 -9.91
C VAL A 230 2.14 7.00 -9.22
N ARG A 231 2.54 6.78 -7.96
CA ARG A 231 2.22 5.58 -7.17
C ARG A 231 1.90 5.92 -5.72
N PHE A 232 1.30 4.97 -4.99
CA PHE A 232 1.10 5.02 -3.53
C PHE A 232 0.37 6.28 -3.07
N LEU A 233 -0.73 6.63 -3.75
CA LEU A 233 -1.55 7.79 -3.40
C LEU A 233 -2.19 7.62 -2.03
N THR A 234 -2.03 8.62 -1.18
CA THR A 234 -2.74 8.77 0.10
C THR A 234 -3.25 10.20 0.27
N SER A 235 -4.21 10.41 1.16
CA SER A 235 -4.73 11.73 1.48
C SER A 235 -4.80 11.94 2.99
N ASP A 236 -4.69 13.19 3.42
CA ASP A 236 -5.03 13.59 4.77
C ASP A 236 -6.45 14.16 4.86
N ASN A 237 -6.90 14.43 6.09
CA ASN A 237 -8.24 15.00 6.33
C ASN A 237 -8.36 16.47 5.86
N SER A 238 -7.27 17.13 5.48
CA SER A 238 -7.24 18.52 5.01
C SER A 238 -7.19 18.67 3.49
N GLY A 239 -7.21 17.54 2.75
CA GLY A 239 -7.11 17.50 1.29
C GLY A 239 -5.68 17.60 0.75
N THR A 240 -4.66 17.36 1.59
CA THR A 240 -3.30 17.18 1.10
C THR A 240 -3.14 15.76 0.59
N LEU A 241 -2.70 15.62 -0.64
CA LEU A 241 -2.36 14.35 -1.26
C LEU A 241 -0.85 14.10 -1.08
N CYS A 242 -0.50 12.86 -0.76
CA CYS A 242 0.87 12.39 -0.71
C CYS A 242 1.02 11.20 -1.66
N TYR A 243 2.09 11.16 -2.43
CA TYR A 243 2.33 10.12 -3.42
C TYR A 243 3.83 9.94 -3.71
N SER A 244 4.18 8.83 -4.32
CA SER A 244 5.52 8.59 -4.83
C SER A 244 5.61 8.87 -6.32
N TYR A 245 6.72 9.48 -6.73
CA TYR A 245 7.09 9.71 -8.13
C TYR A 245 8.61 9.64 -8.26
N ASP A 246 9.10 8.83 -9.19
CA ASP A 246 10.54 8.66 -9.47
C ASP A 246 11.38 8.34 -8.21
N GLY A 247 10.88 7.41 -7.37
CA GLY A 247 11.54 7.00 -6.13
C GLY A 247 11.46 8.01 -4.97
N GLU A 248 10.85 9.17 -5.19
CA GLU A 248 10.76 10.27 -4.23
C GLU A 248 9.31 10.47 -3.75
N ILE A 249 9.15 11.11 -2.61
CA ILE A 249 7.84 11.45 -2.05
C ILE A 249 7.47 12.90 -2.39
N TYR A 250 6.25 13.09 -2.83
CA TYR A 250 5.67 14.40 -3.16
C TYR A 250 4.39 14.64 -2.39
N THR A 251 4.09 15.91 -2.15
CA THR A 251 2.79 16.36 -1.68
C THR A 251 2.18 17.37 -2.65
N VAL A 252 0.85 17.40 -2.73
CA VAL A 252 0.10 18.37 -3.53
C VAL A 252 -1.26 18.65 -2.90
N LYS A 253 -1.72 19.90 -2.96
CA LYS A 253 -3.12 20.28 -2.75
C LYS A 253 -3.73 20.67 -4.07
N GLU A 254 -5.03 20.46 -4.22
CA GLU A 254 -5.75 20.90 -5.42
C GLU A 254 -5.49 22.39 -5.69
N GLY A 255 -5.18 22.72 -6.97
CA GLY A 255 -4.84 24.08 -7.39
C GLY A 255 -3.40 24.51 -7.09
N GLN A 256 -2.60 23.69 -6.45
CA GLN A 256 -1.17 23.95 -6.20
C GLN A 256 -0.28 23.07 -7.08
N LYS A 257 0.97 23.48 -7.23
CA LYS A 257 1.99 22.64 -7.87
C LYS A 257 2.47 21.55 -6.90
N PRO A 258 2.78 20.34 -7.40
CA PRO A 258 3.44 19.32 -6.59
C PRO A 258 4.74 19.81 -5.98
N ALA A 259 4.95 19.48 -4.71
CA ALA A 259 6.17 19.79 -3.98
C ALA A 259 6.86 18.49 -3.54
N LYS A 260 8.15 18.36 -3.86
CA LYS A 260 8.98 17.24 -3.38
C LYS A 260 9.22 17.39 -1.88
N VAL A 261 9.05 16.32 -1.13
CA VAL A 261 9.42 16.24 0.28
C VAL A 261 10.91 15.90 0.37
N ASN A 262 11.73 16.86 0.78
CA ASN A 262 13.17 16.63 0.94
C ASN A 262 13.41 15.80 2.20
N ILE A 263 13.78 14.54 2.04
CA ILE A 263 13.97 13.58 3.13
C ILE A 263 15.46 13.32 3.34
N LEU A 264 15.92 13.52 4.57
CA LEU A 264 17.26 13.14 5.00
C LEU A 264 17.17 11.89 5.87
N ILE A 265 17.65 10.76 5.38
CA ILE A 265 17.81 9.54 6.14
C ILE A 265 19.24 9.53 6.71
N VAL A 266 19.34 9.57 8.03
CA VAL A 266 20.62 9.42 8.73
C VAL A 266 20.62 8.04 9.36
N ALA A 267 21.39 7.13 8.78
CA ALA A 267 21.65 5.82 9.34
C ALA A 267 23.10 5.77 9.82
N ASP A 268 23.32 5.34 11.05
CA ASP A 268 24.64 4.92 11.48
C ASP A 268 24.92 3.55 10.87
N LYS A 269 25.65 3.54 9.76
CA LYS A 269 26.08 2.29 9.12
C LYS A 269 27.28 1.79 9.89
N ILE A 270 27.10 0.77 10.67
CA ILE A 270 28.21 -0.05 11.16
C ILE A 270 28.78 -0.76 9.93
N GLU A 271 29.88 -0.20 9.38
CA GLU A 271 30.47 -0.68 8.12
C GLU A 271 31.10 -2.10 8.22
N ASN A 272 31.08 -2.72 9.39
CA ASN A 272 31.81 -3.98 9.67
C ASN A 272 30.94 -5.13 10.15
N ASP A 273 29.61 -5.01 10.24
CA ASP A 273 28.77 -6.15 10.57
C ASP A 273 28.46 -6.97 9.31
N VAL A 274 29.42 -7.82 8.92
CA VAL A 274 29.17 -8.87 7.95
C VAL A 274 28.30 -9.94 8.63
N ILE A 275 26.99 -9.87 8.42
CA ILE A 275 26.08 -10.92 8.83
C ILE A 275 26.03 -11.96 7.72
N HIS A 276 26.62 -13.14 7.97
CA HIS A 276 26.44 -14.29 7.08
C HIS A 276 25.02 -14.83 7.23
N ARG A 277 24.19 -14.65 6.22
CA ARG A 277 22.85 -15.22 6.16
C ARG A 277 22.78 -16.24 5.03
N LEU A 278 22.28 -17.41 5.34
CA LEU A 278 21.85 -18.35 4.33
C LEU A 278 20.44 -17.95 3.90
N LEU A 279 20.31 -17.40 2.69
CA LEU A 279 19.00 -17.14 2.07
C LEU A 279 18.62 -18.38 1.27
N THR A 280 17.58 -19.07 1.71
CA THR A 280 17.02 -20.24 1.02
C THR A 280 15.82 -19.87 0.16
N ASP A 281 15.27 -18.64 0.34
CA ASP A 281 14.12 -18.11 -0.36
C ASP A 281 14.10 -16.57 -0.32
N GLY A 282 13.05 -15.97 -0.88
CA GLY A 282 12.80 -14.52 -0.78
C GLY A 282 13.62 -13.66 -1.74
N ALA A 283 14.37 -14.25 -2.66
CA ALA A 283 14.96 -13.50 -3.76
C ALA A 283 13.90 -13.22 -4.83
N THR A 284 13.82 -11.96 -5.24
CA THR A 284 12.99 -11.50 -6.36
C THR A 284 13.87 -10.84 -7.40
N ASP A 285 13.48 -10.87 -8.66
CA ASP A 285 14.20 -10.28 -9.79
C ASP A 285 15.68 -10.71 -9.85
N ILE A 286 16.01 -11.46 -10.86
CA ILE A 286 17.36 -12.00 -11.07
C ILE A 286 17.89 -11.52 -12.41
N ALA A 287 19.14 -11.03 -12.41
CA ALA A 287 19.87 -10.70 -13.63
C ALA A 287 21.26 -11.31 -13.60
N VAL A 288 21.64 -11.96 -14.68
CA VAL A 288 23.00 -12.50 -14.86
C VAL A 288 23.85 -11.47 -15.57
N SER A 289 25.09 -11.27 -15.12
CA SER A 289 26.05 -10.38 -15.77
C SER A 289 26.38 -10.85 -17.20
N PRO A 290 26.73 -9.94 -18.13
CA PRO A 290 27.02 -10.29 -19.51
C PRO A 290 28.15 -11.31 -19.69
N ASN A 291 29.09 -11.37 -18.73
CA ASN A 291 30.19 -12.32 -18.73
C ASN A 291 29.84 -13.68 -18.09
N GLY A 292 28.59 -13.83 -17.56
CA GLY A 292 28.13 -15.06 -16.94
C GLY A 292 28.75 -15.43 -15.59
N LYS A 293 29.48 -14.51 -14.95
CA LYS A 293 30.24 -14.81 -13.72
C LYS A 293 29.55 -14.34 -12.43
N GLU A 294 28.59 -13.44 -12.56
CA GLU A 294 27.90 -12.84 -11.42
C GLU A 294 26.38 -12.87 -11.61
N VAL A 295 25.65 -12.92 -10.53
CA VAL A 295 24.21 -12.77 -10.52
C VAL A 295 23.82 -11.65 -9.57
N ALA A 296 22.99 -10.71 -10.05
CA ALA A 296 22.33 -9.72 -9.22
C ALA A 296 20.92 -10.20 -8.89
N PHE A 297 20.48 -9.98 -7.67
CA PHE A 297 19.12 -10.31 -7.23
C PHE A 297 18.65 -9.31 -6.19
N ILE A 298 17.33 -9.18 -6.04
CA ILE A 298 16.73 -8.35 -5.01
C ILE A 298 16.30 -9.22 -3.84
N ALA A 299 16.70 -8.83 -2.63
CA ALA A 299 16.20 -9.42 -1.41
C ALA A 299 15.94 -8.30 -0.38
N ARG A 300 14.78 -8.32 0.27
CA ARG A 300 14.38 -7.30 1.26
C ARG A 300 14.50 -5.86 0.72
N GLY A 301 14.21 -5.65 -0.57
CA GLY A 301 14.28 -4.32 -1.21
C GLY A 301 15.70 -3.78 -1.47
N ALA A 302 16.74 -4.56 -1.21
CA ALA A 302 18.12 -4.25 -1.55
C ALA A 302 18.62 -5.12 -2.70
N VAL A 303 19.49 -4.58 -3.54
CA VAL A 303 20.14 -5.30 -4.64
C VAL A 303 21.42 -5.94 -4.10
N TYR A 304 21.55 -7.23 -4.31
CA TYR A 304 22.75 -7.99 -4.00
C TYR A 304 23.40 -8.50 -5.28
N VAL A 305 24.71 -8.61 -5.26
CA VAL A 305 25.49 -9.23 -6.33
C VAL A 305 26.39 -10.31 -5.72
N THR A 306 26.37 -11.50 -6.32
CA THR A 306 27.23 -12.61 -5.90
C THR A 306 27.86 -13.29 -7.11
N SER A 307 29.00 -13.94 -6.89
CA SER A 307 29.62 -14.83 -7.88
C SER A 307 28.76 -16.08 -8.11
N ILE A 308 28.78 -16.60 -9.33
CA ILE A 308 28.13 -17.87 -9.72
C ILE A 308 29.07 -19.08 -9.42
N GLU A 309 30.36 -18.83 -9.21
CA GLU A 309 31.36 -19.85 -8.88
C GLU A 309 31.46 -20.10 -7.38
#